data_4fadf68a37b8efbc1f4591ccdac35b6b
#
_entry.id   4fadf68a37b8efbc1f4591ccdac35b6b
#
_cell.length_a   1.000
_cell.length_b   1.000
_cell.length_c   1.000
_cell.angle_alpha   90.00
_cell.angle_beta   90.00
_cell.angle_gamma   90.00
#
_symmetry.space_group_name_H-M   'P 1'
#
loop_
_entity.id
_entity.type
_entity.pdbx_description
1 polymer ?
#
loop_
_entity_poly.entity_id
_entity_poly.type
_entity_poly.pdbx_seq_one_letter_code
_entity_poly.pdbx_strand_id
1 'polypeptide(L)'
;QEISWNISVPIFRNSIIIKQLAIAIGIPFGAVGLIIAMTSGASRDTFYAIGLIAALMLFTWIFIMAVYRGRYEAEFVLDEKGVTCRTQEKQRNKNRIINTLTVILGFISGKPAVSGAGMLAQSGQKVFIRWKDVRKLKTDSKGKSIYIKGNFMEQIAVFCTADNYEEAVEFAMSKYKK
;
A
#
# COMPACT_ATOMS: atom_id res chain seq x y z
N GLN A 1 -11.68 -0.12 -25.44
CA GLN A 1 -12.63 -0.22 -24.30
C GLN A 1 -11.89 0.16 -23.03
N GLU A 2 -12.51 0.99 -22.19
CA GLU A 2 -11.99 1.41 -20.90
C GLU A 2 -13.06 1.14 -19.84
N ILE A 3 -12.66 0.47 -18.76
CA ILE A 3 -13.52 0.22 -17.61
C ILE A 3 -12.91 0.94 -16.43
N SER A 4 -13.65 1.87 -15.81
CA SER A 4 -13.18 2.62 -14.65
C SER A 4 -14.22 2.64 -13.53
N TRP A 5 -13.77 2.51 -12.30
CA TRP A 5 -14.64 2.58 -11.13
C TRP A 5 -13.91 3.03 -9.88
N ASN A 6 -14.69 3.59 -8.97
CA ASN A 6 -14.24 3.98 -7.65
C ASN A 6 -14.74 2.99 -6.61
N ILE A 7 -13.88 2.60 -5.69
CA ILE A 7 -14.24 1.69 -4.62
C ILE A 7 -13.63 2.13 -3.28
N SER A 8 -14.41 1.95 -2.23
CA SER A 8 -13.97 2.15 -0.84
C SER A 8 -13.87 0.77 -0.17
N VAL A 9 -12.64 0.26 -0.06
CA VAL A 9 -12.37 -1.06 0.48
C VAL A 9 -12.13 -0.96 1.99
N PRO A 10 -12.88 -1.67 2.84
CA PRO A 10 -12.59 -1.71 4.26
C PRO A 10 -11.27 -2.44 4.53
N ILE A 11 -10.31 -1.75 5.13
CA ILE A 11 -8.95 -2.26 5.39
C ILE A 11 -9.01 -3.56 6.22
N PHE A 12 -9.85 -3.59 7.27
CA PHE A 12 -9.91 -4.71 8.21
C PHE A 12 -10.63 -5.96 7.69
N ARG A 13 -11.46 -5.83 6.67
CA ARG A 13 -12.18 -6.97 6.08
C ARG A 13 -11.43 -7.57 4.90
N ASN A 14 -10.33 -6.94 4.48
CA ASN A 14 -9.55 -7.38 3.33
C ASN A 14 -8.19 -7.92 3.77
N SER A 15 -8.02 -9.25 3.70
CA SER A 15 -6.79 -9.93 4.12
C SER A 15 -5.56 -9.51 3.33
N ILE A 16 -5.72 -9.05 2.08
CA ILE A 16 -4.60 -8.60 1.23
C ILE A 16 -4.05 -7.29 1.77
N ILE A 17 -4.94 -6.33 2.07
CA ILE A 17 -4.53 -5.02 2.60
C ILE A 17 -3.89 -5.18 3.97
N ILE A 18 -4.50 -5.99 4.86
CA ILE A 18 -3.93 -6.24 6.20
C ILE A 18 -2.54 -6.87 6.10
N LYS A 19 -2.36 -7.87 5.23
CA LYS A 19 -1.05 -8.53 5.04
C LYS A 19 -0.01 -7.54 4.53
N GLN A 20 -0.35 -6.73 3.52
CA GLN A 20 0.57 -5.72 2.99
C GLN A 20 0.93 -4.68 4.05
N LEU A 21 -0.03 -4.22 4.84
CA LEU A 21 0.19 -3.27 5.91
C LEU A 21 1.05 -3.87 7.04
N ALA A 22 0.77 -5.11 7.43
CA ALA A 22 1.54 -5.83 8.45
C ALA A 22 3.00 -6.03 8.00
N ILE A 23 3.24 -6.35 6.73
CA ILE A 23 4.58 -6.47 6.16
C ILE A 23 5.28 -5.10 6.13
N ALA A 24 4.59 -4.07 5.65
CA ALA A 24 5.14 -2.72 5.51
C ALA A 24 5.55 -2.10 6.87
N ILE A 25 4.81 -2.39 7.93
CA ILE A 25 5.12 -1.93 9.29
C ILE A 25 6.03 -2.93 10.00
N GLY A 26 5.71 -4.21 9.95
CA GLY A 26 6.39 -5.25 10.73
C GLY A 26 7.84 -5.46 10.31
N ILE A 27 8.17 -5.41 9.02
CA ILE A 27 9.55 -5.62 8.56
C ILE A 27 10.49 -4.52 9.07
N PRO A 28 10.24 -3.21 8.88
CA PRO A 28 11.15 -2.17 9.37
C PRO A 28 11.31 -2.18 10.89
N PHE A 29 10.19 -2.25 11.63
CA PHE A 29 10.24 -2.27 13.09
C PHE A 29 10.88 -3.55 13.63
N GLY A 30 10.58 -4.71 13.02
CA GLY A 30 11.17 -5.98 13.39
C GLY A 30 12.66 -6.03 13.11
N ALA A 31 13.12 -5.49 11.98
CA ALA A 31 14.55 -5.41 11.64
C ALA A 31 15.33 -4.55 12.65
N VAL A 32 14.80 -3.38 13.02
CA VAL A 32 15.43 -2.51 14.04
C VAL A 32 15.46 -3.22 15.39
N GLY A 33 14.36 -3.84 15.81
CA GLY A 33 14.28 -4.59 17.06
C GLY A 33 15.29 -5.76 17.10
N LEU A 34 15.42 -6.47 15.98
CA LEU A 34 16.41 -7.57 15.85
C LEU A 34 17.84 -7.07 15.95
N ILE A 35 18.18 -5.99 15.27
CA ILE A 35 19.51 -5.38 15.33
C ILE A 35 19.85 -5.00 16.78
N ILE A 36 18.93 -4.34 17.49
CA ILE A 36 19.14 -3.96 18.89
C ILE A 36 19.33 -5.21 19.77
N ALA A 37 18.51 -6.23 19.59
CA ALA A 37 18.63 -7.46 20.39
C ALA A 37 19.98 -8.17 20.16
N MET A 38 20.48 -8.18 18.92
CA MET A 38 21.75 -8.81 18.55
C MET A 38 22.98 -8.02 19.03
N THR A 39 22.89 -6.67 19.04
CA THR A 39 24.03 -5.81 19.36
C THR A 39 24.13 -5.51 20.86
N SER A 40 23.02 -5.43 21.59
CA SER A 40 23.00 -4.96 22.98
C SER A 40 22.83 -6.09 24.00
N GLY A 41 22.62 -7.34 23.56
CA GLY A 41 22.40 -8.48 24.44
C GLY A 41 21.15 -8.33 25.31
N ALA A 42 21.00 -9.19 26.33
CA ALA A 42 19.85 -9.18 27.25
C ALA A 42 20.11 -8.23 28.45
N SER A 43 20.08 -6.93 28.20
CA SER A 43 20.19 -5.89 29.23
C SER A 43 18.83 -5.22 29.50
N ARG A 44 18.72 -4.51 30.64
CA ARG A 44 17.51 -3.71 30.94
C ARG A 44 17.27 -2.66 29.86
N ASP A 45 18.32 -2.03 29.35
CA ASP A 45 18.22 -1.00 28.31
C ASP A 45 17.72 -1.58 27.00
N THR A 46 18.11 -2.81 26.69
CA THR A 46 17.58 -3.55 25.51
C THR A 46 16.07 -3.78 25.63
N PHE A 47 15.58 -4.17 26.81
CA PHE A 47 14.14 -4.34 27.04
C PHE A 47 13.36 -3.03 26.89
N TYR A 48 13.90 -1.92 27.43
CA TYR A 48 13.28 -0.60 27.24
C TYR A 48 13.29 -0.16 25.77
N ALA A 49 14.36 -0.37 25.04
CA ALA A 49 14.45 -0.04 23.62
C ALA A 49 13.45 -0.86 22.78
N ILE A 50 13.33 -2.16 23.02
CA ILE A 50 12.35 -3.02 22.35
C ILE A 50 10.92 -2.61 22.71
N GLY A 51 10.67 -2.29 23.98
CA GLY A 51 9.38 -1.77 24.46
C GLY A 51 8.99 -0.47 23.74
N LEU A 52 9.94 0.45 23.56
CA LEU A 52 9.72 1.70 22.84
C LEU A 52 9.39 1.44 21.35
N ILE A 53 10.12 0.51 20.70
CA ILE A 53 9.85 0.12 19.30
C ILE A 53 8.45 -0.48 19.17
N ALA A 54 8.05 -1.35 20.10
CA ALA A 54 6.72 -1.94 20.10
C ALA A 54 5.62 -0.87 20.31
N ALA A 55 5.85 0.09 21.18
CA ALA A 55 4.95 1.22 21.38
C ALA A 55 4.84 2.08 20.12
N LEU A 56 5.95 2.42 19.47
CA LEU A 56 5.96 3.17 18.20
C LEU A 56 5.24 2.42 17.10
N MET A 57 5.41 1.10 16.99
CA MET A 57 4.69 0.26 16.04
C MET A 57 3.18 0.31 16.29
N LEU A 58 2.74 0.21 17.53
CA LEU A 58 1.34 0.32 17.93
C LEU A 58 0.76 1.70 17.58
N PHE A 59 1.48 2.78 17.93
CA PHE A 59 1.06 4.15 17.59
C PHE A 59 0.97 4.36 16.08
N THR A 60 1.91 3.83 15.29
CA THR A 60 1.87 3.88 13.83
C THR A 60 0.59 3.20 13.31
N TRP A 61 0.24 2.04 13.85
CA TRP A 61 -0.97 1.32 13.49
C TRP A 61 -2.23 2.13 13.81
N ILE A 62 -2.33 2.68 15.03
CA ILE A 62 -3.45 3.52 15.47
C ILE A 62 -3.56 4.77 14.59
N PHE A 63 -2.41 5.41 14.28
CA PHE A 63 -2.37 6.59 13.45
C PHE A 63 -2.89 6.33 12.02
N ILE A 64 -2.45 5.23 11.40
CA ILE A 64 -2.96 4.82 10.08
C ILE A 64 -4.48 4.62 10.14
N MET A 65 -4.98 3.98 11.20
CA MET A 65 -6.40 3.80 11.41
C MET A 65 -7.17 5.11 11.49
N ALA A 66 -6.68 6.05 12.27
CA ALA A 66 -7.30 7.36 12.47
C ALA A 66 -7.33 8.17 11.16
N VAL A 67 -6.21 8.18 10.42
CA VAL A 67 -6.07 8.93 9.16
C VAL A 67 -6.96 8.36 8.06
N TYR A 68 -6.95 7.06 7.87
CA TYR A 68 -7.71 6.40 6.78
C TYR A 68 -9.12 5.99 7.19
N ARG A 69 -9.51 6.17 8.45
CA ARG A 69 -10.83 5.77 9.00
C ARG A 69 -11.18 4.30 8.70
N GLY A 70 -10.17 3.45 8.60
CA GLY A 70 -10.32 2.03 8.29
C GLY A 70 -10.78 1.71 6.87
N ARG A 71 -10.72 2.67 5.94
CA ARG A 71 -11.10 2.48 4.52
C ARG A 71 -10.01 2.95 3.58
N TYR A 72 -9.76 2.15 2.56
CA TYR A 72 -8.87 2.48 1.44
C TYR A 72 -9.72 2.87 0.23
N GLU A 73 -9.64 4.12 -0.18
CA GLU A 73 -10.36 4.65 -1.33
C GLU A 73 -9.47 4.62 -2.56
N ALA A 74 -9.82 3.80 -3.53
CA ALA A 74 -9.06 3.62 -4.76
C ALA A 74 -9.94 3.80 -6.01
N GLU A 75 -9.32 4.28 -7.06
CA GLU A 75 -9.84 4.30 -8.42
C GLU A 75 -9.07 3.27 -9.24
N PHE A 76 -9.79 2.39 -9.91
CA PHE A 76 -9.22 1.43 -10.84
C PHE A 76 -9.64 1.77 -12.27
N VAL A 77 -8.68 1.68 -13.18
CA VAL A 77 -8.89 1.86 -14.62
C VAL A 77 -8.23 0.69 -15.34
N LEU A 78 -9.02 -0.06 -16.08
CA LEU A 78 -8.57 -1.10 -16.99
C LEU A 78 -8.77 -0.59 -18.42
N ASP A 79 -7.68 -0.39 -19.15
CA ASP A 79 -7.69 0.08 -20.53
C ASP A 79 -6.92 -0.88 -21.46
N GLU A 80 -6.87 -0.55 -22.76
CA GLU A 80 -6.16 -1.34 -23.76
C GLU A 80 -4.64 -1.46 -23.48
N LYS A 81 -4.08 -0.54 -22.71
CA LYS A 81 -2.63 -0.45 -22.43
C LYS A 81 -2.22 -1.19 -21.18
N GLY A 82 -3.10 -1.22 -20.17
CA GLY A 82 -2.76 -1.81 -18.88
C GLY A 82 -3.81 -1.61 -17.80
N VAL A 83 -3.37 -1.81 -16.58
CA VAL A 83 -4.15 -1.60 -15.36
C VAL A 83 -3.56 -0.46 -14.55
N THR A 84 -4.38 0.50 -14.22
CA THR A 84 -4.03 1.63 -13.35
C THR A 84 -4.79 1.50 -12.02
N CYS A 85 -4.06 1.63 -10.93
CA CYS A 85 -4.63 1.88 -9.61
C CYS A 85 -4.22 3.29 -9.17
N ARG A 86 -5.19 4.12 -8.82
CA ARG A 86 -4.96 5.47 -8.29
C ARG A 86 -5.65 5.62 -6.94
N THR A 87 -5.03 6.36 -6.05
CA THR A 87 -5.72 6.83 -4.85
C THR A 87 -6.73 7.91 -5.26
N GLN A 88 -7.97 7.82 -4.78
CA GLN A 88 -9.02 8.81 -5.08
C GLN A 88 -8.57 10.23 -4.69
N GLU A 89 -9.05 11.25 -5.41
CA GLU A 89 -8.65 12.64 -5.21
C GLU A 89 -8.81 13.14 -3.77
N LYS A 90 -9.89 12.74 -3.12
CA LYS A 90 -10.18 13.09 -1.73
C LYS A 90 -9.12 12.57 -0.76
N GLN A 91 -8.64 11.36 -0.98
CA GLN A 91 -7.58 10.73 -0.19
C GLN A 91 -6.20 11.20 -0.65
N ARG A 92 -6.03 11.45 -1.96
CA ARG A 92 -4.82 12.04 -2.54
C ARG A 92 -4.50 13.39 -1.92
N ASN A 93 -5.50 14.24 -1.71
CA ASN A 93 -5.31 15.54 -1.07
C ASN A 93 -4.85 15.40 0.40
N LYS A 94 -5.43 14.47 1.17
CA LYS A 94 -4.95 14.17 2.53
C LYS A 94 -3.51 13.66 2.53
N ASN A 95 -3.20 12.69 1.66
CA ASN A 95 -1.86 12.14 1.53
C ASN A 95 -0.86 13.22 1.10
N ARG A 96 -1.26 14.12 0.19
CA ARG A 96 -0.43 15.25 -0.25
C ARG A 96 -0.08 16.17 0.92
N ILE A 97 -1.04 16.51 1.77
CA ILE A 97 -0.80 17.36 2.94
C ILE A 97 0.18 16.67 3.90
N ILE A 98 -0.05 15.39 4.24
CA ILE A 98 0.80 14.64 5.15
C ILE A 98 2.23 14.49 4.57
N ASN A 99 2.34 14.12 3.31
CA ASN A 99 3.64 13.96 2.65
C ASN A 99 4.38 15.29 2.50
N THR A 100 3.66 16.38 2.20
CA THR A 100 4.25 17.74 2.13
C THR A 100 4.75 18.19 3.50
N LEU A 101 3.98 17.97 4.56
CA LEU A 101 4.42 18.24 5.93
C LEU A 101 5.66 17.43 6.30
N THR A 102 5.71 16.16 5.92
CA THR A 102 6.88 15.29 6.15
C THR A 102 8.11 15.82 5.42
N VAL A 103 7.97 16.25 4.17
CA VAL A 103 9.05 16.87 3.40
C VAL A 103 9.54 18.14 4.07
N ILE A 104 8.63 19.05 4.45
CA ILE A 104 8.98 20.32 5.11
C ILE A 104 9.69 20.07 6.44
N LEU A 105 9.15 19.20 7.28
CA LEU A 105 9.77 18.82 8.56
C LEU A 105 11.15 18.20 8.36
N GLY A 106 11.32 17.38 7.31
CA GLY A 106 12.61 16.78 6.95
C GLY A 106 13.65 17.86 6.58
N PHE A 107 13.27 18.87 5.82
CA PHE A 107 14.16 19.99 5.48
C PHE A 107 14.50 20.85 6.71
N ILE A 108 13.49 21.22 7.52
CA ILE A 108 13.70 22.04 8.73
C ILE A 108 14.58 21.31 9.75
N SER A 109 14.42 19.99 9.88
CA SER A 109 15.23 19.16 10.81
C SER A 109 16.62 18.81 10.27
N GLY A 110 16.98 19.24 9.06
CA GLY A 110 18.27 18.92 8.44
C GLY A 110 18.45 17.44 8.10
N LYS A 111 17.35 16.66 7.98
CA LYS A 111 17.37 15.23 7.71
C LYS A 111 16.85 14.93 6.31
N PRO A 112 17.70 14.91 5.27
CA PRO A 112 17.28 14.71 3.88
C PRO A 112 16.60 13.35 3.62
N ALA A 113 16.91 12.34 4.42
CA ALA A 113 16.25 11.03 4.34
C ALA A 113 14.74 11.10 4.62
N VAL A 114 14.30 11.95 5.56
CA VAL A 114 12.87 12.15 5.88
C VAL A 114 12.16 12.87 4.75
N SER A 115 12.80 13.88 4.14
CA SER A 115 12.27 14.57 2.95
C SER A 115 12.10 13.61 1.79
N GLY A 116 13.12 12.79 1.51
CA GLY A 116 13.09 11.78 0.46
C GLY A 116 11.99 10.76 0.64
N ALA A 117 11.75 10.30 1.87
CA ALA A 117 10.64 9.38 2.18
C ALA A 117 9.27 9.98 1.87
N GLY A 118 9.04 11.27 2.19
CA GLY A 118 7.80 11.98 1.86
C GLY A 118 7.59 12.11 0.34
N MET A 119 8.64 12.41 -0.42
CA MET A 119 8.59 12.50 -1.88
C MET A 119 8.30 11.13 -2.52
N LEU A 120 8.95 10.06 -2.05
CA LEU A 120 8.70 8.69 -2.52
C LEU A 120 7.26 8.23 -2.23
N ALA A 121 6.74 8.54 -1.03
CA ALA A 121 5.35 8.22 -0.68
C ALA A 121 4.35 8.96 -1.58
N GLN A 122 4.65 10.17 -2.00
CA GLN A 122 3.81 10.93 -2.94
C GLN A 122 3.82 10.34 -4.35
N SER A 123 4.96 9.85 -4.83
CA SER A 123 5.08 9.22 -6.16
C SER A 123 4.35 7.87 -6.24
N GLY A 124 4.24 7.15 -5.14
CA GLY A 124 3.58 5.84 -5.06
C GLY A 124 2.03 5.86 -5.11
N GLN A 125 1.39 7.04 -5.26
CA GLN A 125 -0.08 7.15 -5.28
C GLN A 125 -0.74 6.70 -6.58
N LYS A 126 0.03 6.40 -7.62
CA LYS A 126 -0.43 5.83 -8.89
C LYS A 126 0.47 4.66 -9.27
N VAL A 127 -0.13 3.50 -9.42
CA VAL A 127 0.56 2.31 -9.93
C VAL A 127 -0.06 1.96 -11.28
N PHE A 128 0.78 1.71 -12.29
CA PHE A 128 0.36 1.31 -13.62
C PHE A 128 1.16 0.09 -14.07
N ILE A 129 0.48 -0.97 -14.50
CA ILE A 129 1.09 -2.19 -15.05
C ILE A 129 0.55 -2.39 -16.46
N ARG A 130 1.45 -2.43 -17.45
CA ARG A 130 1.08 -2.75 -18.84
C ARG A 130 0.73 -4.21 -18.99
N TRP A 131 -0.25 -4.56 -19.79
CA TRP A 131 -0.65 -5.96 -20.02
C TRP A 131 0.52 -6.85 -20.47
N LYS A 132 1.40 -6.35 -21.30
CA LYS A 132 2.61 -7.07 -21.74
C LYS A 132 3.60 -7.39 -20.64
N ASP A 133 3.56 -6.65 -19.54
CA ASP A 133 4.46 -6.83 -18.40
C ASP A 133 3.82 -7.71 -17.29
N VAL A 134 2.55 -8.11 -17.47
CA VAL A 134 1.84 -8.96 -16.51
C VAL A 134 2.39 -10.38 -16.56
N ARG A 135 2.98 -10.83 -15.47
CA ARG A 135 3.52 -12.20 -15.31
C ARG A 135 2.55 -13.16 -14.64
N LYS A 136 1.65 -12.64 -13.83
CA LYS A 136 0.70 -13.48 -13.10
C LYS A 136 -0.59 -12.72 -12.88
N LEU A 137 -1.70 -13.40 -13.18
CA LEU A 137 -3.04 -12.95 -12.89
C LEU A 137 -3.75 -14.02 -12.08
N LYS A 138 -4.35 -13.63 -10.96
CA LYS A 138 -5.18 -14.50 -10.11
C LYS A 138 -6.48 -13.78 -9.79
N THR A 139 -7.56 -14.51 -9.82
CA THR A 139 -8.90 -14.01 -9.47
C THR A 139 -9.34 -14.62 -8.14
N ASP A 140 -10.02 -13.82 -7.34
CA ASP A 140 -10.68 -14.26 -6.11
C ASP A 140 -12.16 -13.89 -6.19
N SER A 141 -13.00 -14.86 -6.46
CA SER A 141 -14.44 -14.68 -6.59
C SER A 141 -15.12 -14.35 -5.25
N LYS A 142 -14.59 -14.85 -4.13
CA LYS A 142 -15.11 -14.56 -2.79
C LYS A 142 -14.80 -13.13 -2.35
N GLY A 143 -13.55 -12.70 -2.57
CA GLY A 143 -13.08 -11.35 -2.26
C GLY A 143 -13.37 -10.32 -3.34
N LYS A 144 -14.01 -10.72 -4.47
CA LYS A 144 -14.28 -9.86 -5.63
C LYS A 144 -13.03 -9.06 -6.02
N SER A 145 -11.90 -9.76 -6.15
CA SER A 145 -10.62 -9.10 -6.43
C SER A 145 -9.81 -9.83 -7.50
N ILE A 146 -9.01 -9.06 -8.25
CA ILE A 146 -8.09 -9.55 -9.27
C ILE A 146 -6.68 -9.15 -8.84
N TYR A 147 -5.83 -10.12 -8.62
CA TYR A 147 -4.44 -9.89 -8.27
C TYR A 147 -3.57 -9.96 -9.51
N ILE A 148 -2.94 -8.85 -9.84
CA ILE A 148 -2.09 -8.68 -11.02
C ILE A 148 -0.67 -8.42 -10.56
N LYS A 149 0.26 -9.28 -10.98
CA LYS A 149 1.68 -9.12 -10.73
C LYS A 149 2.40 -8.84 -12.04
N GLY A 150 3.09 -7.71 -12.09
CA GLY A 150 3.96 -7.31 -13.19
C GLY A 150 5.40 -7.78 -13.01
N ASN A 151 6.33 -6.94 -13.41
CA ASN A 151 7.76 -7.14 -13.26
C ASN A 151 8.20 -7.02 -11.78
N PHE A 152 9.46 -6.71 -11.54
CA PHE A 152 10.03 -6.64 -10.21
C PHE A 152 9.29 -5.63 -9.32
N MET A 153 8.74 -6.10 -8.18
CA MET A 153 7.97 -5.33 -7.19
C MET A 153 6.64 -4.71 -7.66
N GLU A 154 6.28 -4.83 -8.94
CA GLU A 154 5.00 -4.31 -9.44
C GLU A 154 3.87 -5.28 -9.14
N GLN A 155 2.90 -4.84 -8.34
CA GLN A 155 1.70 -5.62 -8.06
C GLN A 155 0.51 -4.70 -7.79
N ILE A 156 -0.64 -5.07 -8.33
CA ILE A 156 -1.91 -4.40 -8.10
C ILE A 156 -2.93 -5.44 -7.65
N ALA A 157 -3.61 -5.16 -6.54
CA ALA A 157 -4.82 -5.87 -6.16
C ALA A 157 -6.01 -4.99 -6.59
N VAL A 158 -6.67 -5.37 -7.66
CA VAL A 158 -7.86 -4.71 -8.19
C VAL A 158 -9.06 -5.19 -7.40
N PHE A 159 -9.72 -4.31 -6.68
CA PHE A 159 -10.95 -4.61 -5.95
C PHE A 159 -12.15 -4.22 -6.78
N CYS A 160 -13.11 -5.12 -6.91
CA CYS A 160 -14.32 -4.94 -7.69
C CYS A 160 -15.54 -4.91 -6.79
N THR A 161 -16.62 -4.31 -7.30
CA THR A 161 -17.98 -4.45 -6.74
C THR A 161 -18.57 -5.79 -7.21
N ALA A 162 -19.72 -6.17 -6.66
CA ALA A 162 -20.42 -7.36 -7.12
C ALA A 162 -20.82 -7.24 -8.60
N ASP A 163 -21.17 -6.03 -9.02
CA ASP A 163 -21.75 -5.75 -10.35
C ASP A 163 -20.71 -5.73 -11.48
N ASN A 164 -19.46 -5.25 -11.18
CA ASN A 164 -18.44 -5.10 -12.22
C ASN A 164 -17.35 -6.19 -12.18
N TYR A 165 -17.43 -7.13 -11.25
CA TYR A 165 -16.38 -8.15 -11.07
C TYR A 165 -16.23 -9.05 -12.31
N GLU A 166 -17.32 -9.55 -12.84
CA GLU A 166 -17.31 -10.48 -13.96
C GLU A 166 -16.78 -9.81 -15.23
N GLU A 167 -17.23 -8.59 -15.52
CA GLU A 167 -16.75 -7.78 -16.64
C GLU A 167 -15.25 -7.47 -16.51
N ALA A 168 -14.82 -7.07 -15.33
CA ALA A 168 -13.40 -6.77 -15.07
C ALA A 168 -12.51 -8.01 -15.20
N VAL A 169 -12.98 -9.18 -14.76
CA VAL A 169 -12.26 -10.45 -14.90
C VAL A 169 -12.17 -10.85 -16.36
N GLU A 170 -13.27 -10.80 -17.11
CA GLU A 170 -13.29 -11.14 -18.51
C GLU A 170 -12.35 -10.25 -19.32
N PHE A 171 -12.43 -8.94 -19.10
CA PHE A 171 -11.53 -7.97 -19.72
C PHE A 171 -10.06 -8.26 -19.40
N ALA A 172 -9.72 -8.43 -18.12
CA ALA A 172 -8.34 -8.71 -17.72
C ALA A 172 -7.81 -10.03 -18.30
N MET A 173 -8.64 -11.08 -18.31
CA MET A 173 -8.27 -12.38 -18.89
C MET A 173 -8.07 -12.31 -20.41
N SER A 174 -8.89 -11.53 -21.11
CA SER A 174 -8.76 -11.35 -22.57
C SER A 174 -7.43 -10.70 -22.97
N LYS A 175 -6.92 -9.79 -22.12
CA LYS A 175 -5.64 -9.10 -22.33
C LYS A 175 -4.44 -9.90 -21.84
N TYR A 176 -4.60 -10.72 -20.82
CA TYR A 176 -3.53 -11.56 -20.27
C TYR A 176 -3.13 -12.72 -21.18
N LYS A 177 -4.08 -13.23 -21.99
CA LYS A 177 -3.86 -14.38 -22.92
C LYS A 177 -3.18 -13.98 -24.24
N LYS A 178 -2.96 -12.70 -24.49
CA LYS A 178 -2.24 -12.22 -25.68
C LYS A 178 -0.77 -12.01 -25.38
#